data_4d1aeb1cf439502c964aa76442946a01
#
_entry.id   4d1aeb1cf439502c964aa76442946a01
#
_cell.length_a   1.000
_cell.length_b   1.000
_cell.length_c   1.000
_cell.angle_alpha   90.00
_cell.angle_beta   90.00
_cell.angle_gamma   90.00
#
_symmetry.space_group_name_H-M   'P 1'
#
loop_
_entity.id
_entity.type
_entity.pdbx_description
1 polymer ?
#
loop_
_entity_poly.entity_id
_entity_poly.type
_entity_poly.pdbx_seq_one_letter_code
_entity_poly.pdbx_strand_id
1 'polypeptide(L)'
;MRRIVLTGVPPFEVQDLAGPLEVFSQCDYEIELVSPERDGSTAINRGLRVTGGTDFRKFDRPIDTLWVVGGPEAPSGSYDPAYLRWLKEMSSQARRVGASCLGTFVLAASGALEGRRAVTHWQWCDHLAERYPRVELVRSSIFVKDDHIYTSAGITTGIDLALLFVEED
;
A
#
# COMPACT_ATOMS: atom_id res chain seq x y z
N MET A 1 2.63 -21.68 -0.46
CA MET A 1 3.34 -20.42 -0.81
C MET A 1 2.42 -19.25 -0.45
N ARG A 2 2.92 -18.25 0.27
CA ARG A 2 2.14 -17.05 0.62
C ARG A 2 2.11 -16.09 -0.56
N ARG A 3 0.95 -15.48 -0.83
CA ARG A 3 0.83 -14.50 -1.92
C ARG A 3 0.88 -13.08 -1.37
N ILE A 4 1.82 -12.29 -1.92
CA ILE A 4 1.93 -10.86 -1.70
C ILE A 4 1.38 -10.12 -2.90
N VAL A 5 0.40 -9.27 -2.67
CA VAL A 5 -0.16 -8.39 -3.70
C VAL A 5 0.34 -6.97 -3.48
N LEU A 6 1.02 -6.43 -4.47
CA LEU A 6 1.42 -5.02 -4.53
C LEU A 6 0.37 -4.24 -5.32
N THR A 7 -0.14 -3.15 -4.75
CA THR A 7 -1.16 -2.32 -5.40
C THR A 7 -1.04 -0.87 -4.93
N GLY A 8 -1.80 0.04 -5.51
CA GLY A 8 -1.83 1.46 -5.13
C GLY A 8 -2.49 2.32 -6.20
N VAL A 9 -2.38 3.64 -6.06
CA VAL A 9 -2.89 4.61 -7.03
C VAL A 9 -1.71 5.17 -7.85
N PRO A 10 -1.67 4.94 -9.18
CA PRO A 10 -0.59 5.43 -10.02
C PRO A 10 -0.59 6.98 -10.12
N PRO A 11 0.56 7.58 -10.42
CA PRO A 11 1.87 6.95 -10.58
C PRO A 11 2.47 6.54 -9.24
N PHE A 12 3.12 5.38 -9.17
CA PHE A 12 3.83 4.94 -7.96
C PHE A 12 5.15 5.68 -7.78
N GLU A 13 5.55 5.90 -6.54
CA GLU A 13 6.93 6.23 -6.22
C GLU A 13 7.80 4.98 -6.42
N VAL A 14 8.83 5.10 -7.27
CA VAL A 14 9.69 3.95 -7.65
C VAL A 14 10.23 3.20 -6.43
N GLN A 15 10.73 3.93 -5.43
CA GLN A 15 11.34 3.34 -4.26
C GLN A 15 10.32 2.61 -3.37
N ASP A 16 9.10 3.13 -3.29
CA ASP A 16 8.01 2.53 -2.52
C ASP A 16 7.50 1.21 -3.15
N LEU A 17 7.70 1.03 -4.46
CA LEU A 17 7.45 -0.23 -5.15
C LEU A 17 8.66 -1.15 -5.10
N ALA A 18 9.82 -0.67 -5.59
CA ALA A 18 11.00 -1.50 -5.83
C ALA A 18 11.66 -1.99 -4.54
N GLY A 19 11.66 -1.18 -3.47
CA GLY A 19 12.24 -1.56 -2.19
C GLY A 19 11.59 -2.80 -1.58
N PRO A 20 10.28 -2.77 -1.28
CA PRO A 20 9.57 -3.94 -0.78
C PRO A 20 9.57 -5.13 -1.75
N LEU A 21 9.42 -4.87 -3.06
CA LEU A 21 9.48 -5.90 -4.08
C LEU A 21 10.80 -6.67 -4.03
N GLU A 22 11.93 -5.97 -3.91
CA GLU A 22 13.25 -6.59 -3.82
C GLU A 22 13.37 -7.48 -2.57
N VAL A 23 12.93 -6.98 -1.41
CA VAL A 23 12.94 -7.76 -0.16
C VAL A 23 12.13 -9.03 -0.31
N PHE A 24 10.90 -8.93 -0.81
CA PHE A 24 10.01 -10.08 -0.95
C PHE A 24 10.50 -11.07 -2.01
N SER A 25 11.18 -10.60 -3.06
CA SER A 25 11.70 -11.44 -4.14
C SER A 25 12.85 -12.37 -3.70
N GLN A 26 13.50 -12.05 -2.58
CA GLN A 26 14.55 -12.89 -2.00
C GLN A 26 13.99 -14.06 -1.18
N CYS A 27 12.68 -14.14 -1.01
CA CYS A 27 12.00 -15.13 -0.18
C CYS A 27 11.02 -15.98 -1.02
N ASP A 28 10.51 -17.06 -0.43
CA ASP A 28 9.57 -17.97 -1.11
C ASP A 28 8.13 -17.43 -1.08
N TYR A 29 7.91 -16.28 -1.75
CA TYR A 29 6.60 -15.67 -1.94
C TYR A 29 6.16 -15.71 -3.41
N GLU A 30 4.85 -15.84 -3.61
CA GLU A 30 4.23 -15.52 -4.89
C GLU A 30 3.89 -14.03 -4.92
N ILE A 31 4.55 -13.25 -5.76
CA ILE A 31 4.37 -11.79 -5.81
C ILE A 31 3.57 -11.42 -7.05
N GLU A 32 2.57 -10.58 -6.86
CA GLU A 32 1.71 -10.10 -7.93
C GLU A 32 1.46 -8.60 -7.83
N LEU A 33 1.59 -7.91 -8.97
CA LEU A 33 1.15 -6.53 -9.10
C LEU A 33 -0.33 -6.50 -9.52
N VAL A 34 -1.18 -5.84 -8.73
CA VAL A 34 -2.59 -5.63 -9.07
C VAL A 34 -2.81 -4.14 -9.29
N SER A 35 -3.20 -3.79 -10.51
CA SER A 35 -3.32 -2.41 -10.98
C SER A 35 -4.77 -1.93 -11.05
N PRO A 36 -5.04 -0.66 -10.79
CA PRO A 36 -6.31 -0.02 -11.15
C PRO A 36 -6.47 0.19 -12.66
N GLU A 37 -5.40 0.11 -13.46
CA GLU A 37 -5.44 0.23 -14.91
C GLU A 37 -5.87 -1.08 -15.59
N ARG A 38 -6.70 -0.95 -16.64
CA ARG A 38 -7.36 -2.11 -17.28
C ARG A 38 -6.42 -3.08 -18.00
N ASP A 39 -5.29 -2.59 -18.46
CA ASP A 39 -4.25 -3.40 -19.12
C ASP A 39 -3.28 -4.06 -18.12
N GLY A 40 -3.52 -3.87 -16.82
CA GLY A 40 -2.67 -4.37 -15.75
C GLY A 40 -1.32 -3.64 -15.63
N SER A 41 -1.04 -2.68 -16.50
CA SER A 41 0.16 -1.87 -16.34
C SER A 41 -0.02 -0.83 -15.22
N THR A 42 1.08 -0.30 -14.73
CA THR A 42 1.06 0.74 -13.68
C THR A 42 2.10 1.81 -14.01
N ALA A 43 1.67 3.06 -14.05
CA ALA A 43 2.58 4.18 -14.17
C ALA A 43 3.41 4.30 -12.89
N ILE A 44 4.69 4.60 -13.05
CA ILE A 44 5.56 5.05 -11.96
C ILE A 44 6.04 6.47 -12.24
N ASN A 45 6.54 7.15 -11.24
CA ASN A 45 7.00 8.52 -11.40
C ASN A 45 8.07 8.62 -12.52
N ARG A 46 8.26 9.81 -13.07
CA ARG A 46 9.19 10.08 -14.18
C ARG A 46 8.80 9.46 -15.52
N GLY A 47 7.53 9.09 -15.72
CA GLY A 47 7.00 8.63 -17.00
C GLY A 47 7.34 7.19 -17.38
N LEU A 48 7.89 6.41 -16.47
CA LEU A 48 8.11 4.98 -16.65
C LEU A 48 6.83 4.19 -16.37
N ARG A 49 6.78 2.94 -16.80
CA ARG A 49 5.67 2.02 -16.52
C ARG A 49 6.19 0.62 -16.15
N VAL A 50 5.48 -0.03 -15.23
CA VAL A 50 5.62 -1.46 -14.97
C VAL A 50 4.49 -2.18 -15.68
N THR A 51 4.81 -3.31 -16.32
CA THR A 51 3.86 -4.16 -17.05
C THR A 51 3.82 -5.56 -16.45
N GLY A 52 2.83 -6.35 -16.84
CA GLY A 52 2.70 -7.74 -16.38
C GLY A 52 1.84 -7.91 -15.12
N GLY A 53 1.22 -6.83 -14.63
CA GLY A 53 0.26 -6.93 -13.54
C GLY A 53 -1.15 -7.34 -14.02
N THR A 54 -2.04 -7.51 -13.05
CA THR A 54 -3.46 -7.89 -13.25
C THR A 54 -4.37 -6.69 -12.97
N ASP A 55 -5.38 -6.45 -13.81
CA ASP A 55 -6.47 -5.53 -13.51
C ASP A 55 -7.20 -5.99 -12.24
N PHE A 56 -7.38 -5.11 -11.23
CA PHE A 56 -8.03 -5.46 -9.96
C PHE A 56 -9.44 -6.05 -10.16
N ARG A 57 -10.14 -5.69 -11.24
CA ARG A 57 -11.49 -6.18 -11.56
C ARG A 57 -11.52 -7.66 -11.96
N LYS A 58 -10.35 -8.20 -12.32
CA LYS A 58 -10.13 -9.60 -12.73
C LYS A 58 -9.40 -10.41 -11.66
N PHE A 59 -8.98 -9.75 -10.59
CA PHE A 59 -8.25 -10.41 -9.51
C PHE A 59 -9.24 -11.09 -8.55
N ASP A 60 -9.17 -12.41 -8.45
CA ASP A 60 -10.09 -13.26 -7.67
C ASP A 60 -9.37 -14.26 -6.76
N ARG A 61 -8.08 -14.08 -6.56
CA ARG A 61 -7.22 -15.00 -5.80
C ARG A 61 -7.08 -14.57 -4.33
N PRO A 62 -6.91 -15.54 -3.40
CA PRO A 62 -6.67 -15.21 -2.01
C PRO A 62 -5.34 -14.46 -1.82
N ILE A 63 -5.34 -13.50 -0.93
CA ILE A 63 -4.18 -12.67 -0.57
C ILE A 63 -3.73 -13.06 0.84
N ASP A 64 -2.44 -13.33 1.02
CA ASP A 64 -1.84 -13.42 2.35
C ASP A 64 -1.45 -12.01 2.85
N THR A 65 -0.70 -11.29 2.04
CA THR A 65 -0.23 -9.95 2.34
C THR A 65 -0.64 -8.97 1.25
N LEU A 66 -1.34 -7.91 1.63
CA LEU A 66 -1.66 -6.79 0.75
C LEU A 66 -0.69 -5.65 1.04
N TRP A 67 0.01 -5.15 0.02
CA TRP A 67 0.93 -4.02 0.13
C TRP A 67 0.50 -2.84 -0.72
N VAL A 68 0.21 -1.71 -0.08
CA VAL A 68 -0.26 -0.49 -0.75
C VAL A 68 0.91 0.46 -0.95
N VAL A 69 1.30 0.61 -2.21
CA VAL A 69 2.43 1.44 -2.65
C VAL A 69 2.04 2.91 -2.63
N GLY A 70 2.94 3.76 -2.15
CA GLY A 70 2.79 5.20 -2.19
C GLY A 70 3.05 5.80 -3.58
N GLY A 71 2.50 6.99 -3.79
CA GLY A 71 2.71 7.75 -5.01
C GLY A 71 2.21 9.19 -4.87
N PRO A 72 2.72 10.12 -5.69
CA PRO A 72 2.47 11.56 -5.54
C PRO A 72 0.99 11.96 -5.69
N GLU A 73 0.20 11.16 -6.42
CA GLU A 73 -1.23 11.43 -6.61
C GLU A 73 -2.12 10.87 -5.49
N ALA A 74 -1.57 10.05 -4.60
CA ALA A 74 -2.35 9.46 -3.51
C ALA A 74 -3.03 10.50 -2.60
N PRO A 75 -2.42 11.66 -2.26
CA PRO A 75 -3.11 12.68 -1.46
C PRO A 75 -4.21 13.45 -2.19
N SER A 76 -4.30 13.36 -3.53
CA SER A 76 -5.30 14.11 -4.32
C SER A 76 -6.74 13.71 -3.97
N GLY A 77 -6.93 12.45 -3.57
CA GLY A 77 -8.23 11.88 -3.21
C GLY A 77 -9.15 11.63 -4.39
N SER A 78 -8.62 11.65 -5.59
CA SER A 78 -9.33 11.27 -6.81
C SER A 78 -9.13 9.78 -7.06
N TYR A 79 -10.01 8.95 -6.54
CA TYR A 79 -9.90 7.49 -6.65
C TYR A 79 -11.13 6.89 -7.34
N ASP A 80 -10.92 5.80 -8.09
CA ASP A 80 -12.01 4.95 -8.57
C ASP A 80 -12.76 4.32 -7.37
N PRO A 81 -14.05 4.61 -7.16
CA PRO A 81 -14.80 4.04 -6.05
C PRO A 81 -14.85 2.50 -6.08
N ALA A 82 -14.78 1.88 -7.26
CA ALA A 82 -14.74 0.43 -7.38
C ALA A 82 -13.40 -0.13 -6.87
N TYR A 83 -12.30 0.58 -7.15
CA TYR A 83 -10.99 0.21 -6.61
C TYR A 83 -10.92 0.35 -5.09
N LEU A 84 -11.48 1.41 -4.52
CA LEU A 84 -11.53 1.58 -3.05
C LEU A 84 -12.35 0.49 -2.36
N ARG A 85 -13.48 0.08 -2.95
CA ARG A 85 -14.28 -1.05 -2.42
C ARG A 85 -13.50 -2.35 -2.45
N TRP A 86 -12.86 -2.67 -3.59
CA TRP A 86 -11.98 -3.82 -3.73
C TRP A 86 -10.84 -3.79 -2.69
N LEU A 87 -10.16 -2.65 -2.55
CA LEU A 87 -9.07 -2.48 -1.60
C LEU A 87 -9.51 -2.73 -0.15
N LYS A 88 -10.68 -2.21 0.23
CA LYS A 88 -11.28 -2.43 1.55
C LYS A 88 -11.56 -3.91 1.80
N GLU A 89 -12.15 -4.58 0.82
CA GLU A 89 -12.48 -6.01 0.91
C GLU A 89 -11.19 -6.83 1.05
N MET A 90 -10.20 -6.61 0.18
CA MET A 90 -8.92 -7.31 0.23
C MET A 90 -8.17 -7.04 1.54
N SER A 91 -8.21 -5.81 2.05
CA SER A 91 -7.61 -5.45 3.34
C SER A 91 -8.24 -6.21 4.51
N SER A 92 -9.54 -6.49 4.45
CA SER A 92 -10.24 -7.23 5.50
C SER A 92 -10.01 -8.75 5.45
N GLN A 93 -9.65 -9.28 4.30
CA GLN A 93 -9.41 -10.71 4.07
C GLN A 93 -7.94 -11.10 4.23
N ALA A 94 -7.03 -10.16 3.98
CA ALA A 94 -5.59 -10.41 4.08
C ALA A 94 -5.18 -10.68 5.53
N ARG A 95 -4.26 -11.63 5.73
CA ARG A 95 -3.65 -11.88 7.04
C ARG A 95 -2.94 -10.63 7.58
N ARG A 96 -2.32 -9.84 6.69
CA ARG A 96 -1.73 -8.55 7.03
C ARG A 96 -1.75 -7.59 5.84
N VAL A 97 -1.75 -6.31 6.17
CA VAL A 97 -1.76 -5.20 5.22
C VAL A 97 -0.58 -4.28 5.51
N GLY A 98 0.23 -4.01 4.52
CA GLY A 98 1.28 -2.99 4.57
C GLY A 98 0.92 -1.78 3.72
N ALA A 99 1.30 -0.58 4.15
CA ALA A 99 1.29 0.59 3.30
C ALA A 99 2.56 1.41 3.50
N SER A 100 3.18 1.81 2.40
CA SER A 100 4.35 2.68 2.43
C SER A 100 4.00 4.11 2.06
N CYS A 101 4.61 5.07 2.77
CA CYS A 101 4.58 6.49 2.42
C CYS A 101 3.14 7.02 2.25
N LEU A 102 2.82 7.54 1.07
CA LEU A 102 1.50 8.06 0.72
C LEU A 102 0.46 6.96 0.42
N GLY A 103 0.84 5.70 0.39
CA GLY A 103 -0.09 4.57 0.33
C GLY A 103 -1.09 4.56 1.49
N THR A 104 -0.70 5.13 2.63
CA THR A 104 -1.58 5.35 3.79
C THR A 104 -2.83 6.16 3.43
N PHE A 105 -2.74 7.14 2.51
CA PHE A 105 -3.90 7.90 2.03
C PHE A 105 -4.91 7.02 1.30
N VAL A 106 -4.41 6.09 0.50
CA VAL A 106 -5.26 5.17 -0.28
C VAL A 106 -6.00 4.22 0.66
N LEU A 107 -5.31 3.67 1.68
CA LEU A 107 -5.94 2.86 2.73
C LEU A 107 -6.96 3.67 3.54
N ALA A 108 -6.64 4.91 3.91
CA ALA A 108 -7.58 5.78 4.63
C ALA A 108 -8.84 6.06 3.79
N ALA A 109 -8.67 6.33 2.49
CA ALA A 109 -9.76 6.56 1.56
C ALA A 109 -10.68 5.34 1.39
N SER A 110 -10.14 4.13 1.45
CA SER A 110 -10.93 2.90 1.42
C SER A 110 -11.74 2.67 2.71
N GLY A 111 -11.43 3.38 3.79
CA GLY A 111 -12.01 3.20 5.12
C GLY A 111 -11.36 2.11 5.96
N ALA A 112 -10.27 1.50 5.49
CA ALA A 112 -9.56 0.45 6.23
C ALA A 112 -8.84 0.96 7.49
N LEU A 113 -8.57 2.27 7.56
CA LEU A 113 -7.86 2.91 8.68
C LEU A 113 -8.78 3.64 9.67
N GLU A 114 -10.11 3.53 9.55
CA GLU A 114 -11.02 4.18 10.49
C GLU A 114 -10.83 3.68 11.93
N GLY A 115 -10.54 4.61 12.85
CA GLY A 115 -10.29 4.31 14.27
C GLY A 115 -8.98 3.57 14.53
N ARG A 116 -8.06 3.56 13.57
CA ARG A 116 -6.77 2.87 13.66
C ARG A 116 -5.60 3.86 13.73
N ARG A 117 -4.53 3.42 14.35
CA ARG A 117 -3.27 4.15 14.39
C ARG A 117 -2.54 3.97 13.05
N ALA A 118 -2.00 5.06 12.51
CA ALA A 118 -1.23 5.01 11.27
C ALA A 118 -0.16 6.09 11.23
N VAL A 119 0.83 5.91 10.35
CA VAL A 119 1.84 6.90 9.98
C VAL A 119 1.85 7.07 8.47
N THR A 120 2.22 8.26 8.02
CA THR A 120 2.47 8.58 6.60
C THR A 120 3.74 9.41 6.47
N HIS A 121 4.10 9.79 5.25
CA HIS A 121 5.25 10.67 5.02
C HIS A 121 5.10 11.98 5.81
N TRP A 122 6.16 12.41 6.49
CA TRP A 122 6.11 13.50 7.47
C TRP A 122 5.55 14.82 6.92
N GLN A 123 5.83 15.16 5.65
CA GLN A 123 5.31 16.36 5.00
C GLN A 123 3.79 16.34 4.78
N TRP A 124 3.17 15.18 4.87
CA TRP A 124 1.75 14.98 4.57
C TRP A 124 0.90 14.64 5.81
N CYS A 125 1.52 14.67 6.99
CA CYS A 125 0.84 14.34 8.25
C CYS A 125 -0.38 15.22 8.51
N ASP A 126 -0.24 16.54 8.37
CA ASP A 126 -1.36 17.49 8.62
C ASP A 126 -2.48 17.27 7.61
N HIS A 127 -2.14 17.07 6.34
CA HIS A 127 -3.14 16.81 5.30
C HIS A 127 -3.90 15.49 5.52
N LEU A 128 -3.20 14.43 5.96
CA LEU A 128 -3.86 13.16 6.33
C LEU A 128 -4.83 13.35 7.48
N ALA A 129 -4.42 14.06 8.55
CA ALA A 129 -5.23 14.31 9.73
C ALA A 129 -6.49 15.15 9.42
N GLU A 130 -6.35 16.17 8.58
CA GLU A 130 -7.47 17.00 8.16
C GLU A 130 -8.49 16.21 7.31
N ARG A 131 -7.98 15.40 6.37
CA ARG A 131 -8.84 14.70 5.43
C ARG A 131 -9.50 13.46 6.01
N TYR A 132 -8.80 12.77 6.92
CA TYR A 132 -9.25 11.53 7.54
C TYR A 132 -9.18 11.64 9.08
N PRO A 133 -10.04 12.46 9.69
CA PRO A 133 -9.96 12.77 11.14
C PRO A 133 -10.23 11.58 12.06
N ARG A 134 -10.72 10.46 11.51
CA ARG A 134 -10.90 9.22 12.28
C ARG A 134 -9.67 8.31 12.28
N VAL A 135 -8.62 8.68 11.58
CA VAL A 135 -7.31 8.00 11.65
C VAL A 135 -6.51 8.60 12.80
N GLU A 136 -6.03 7.76 13.72
CA GLU A 136 -5.14 8.18 14.81
C GLU A 136 -3.70 8.31 14.28
N LEU A 137 -3.34 9.51 13.84
CA LEU A 137 -2.03 9.76 13.25
C LEU A 137 -0.91 9.74 14.29
N VAL A 138 0.09 8.87 14.09
CA VAL A 138 1.32 8.78 14.88
C VAL A 138 2.45 9.49 14.14
N ARG A 139 2.93 10.61 14.68
CA ARG A 139 3.93 11.47 14.02
C ARG A 139 5.38 11.13 14.32
N SER A 140 5.62 10.37 15.39
CA SER A 140 6.96 10.12 15.93
C SER A 140 7.55 8.76 15.57
N SER A 141 6.87 7.97 14.75
CA SER A 141 7.30 6.62 14.39
C SER A 141 7.63 6.53 12.90
N ILE A 142 8.59 5.69 12.56
CA ILE A 142 8.92 5.37 11.17
C ILE A 142 7.99 4.32 10.57
N PHE A 143 7.42 3.46 11.41
CA PHE A 143 6.28 2.61 11.08
C PHE A 143 5.38 2.36 12.31
N VAL A 144 4.14 2.00 12.04
CA VAL A 144 3.12 1.70 13.05
C VAL A 144 2.43 0.39 12.70
N LYS A 145 2.30 -0.48 13.68
CA LYS A 145 1.46 -1.67 13.63
C LYS A 145 0.20 -1.43 14.45
N ASP A 146 -0.95 -1.66 13.85
CA ASP A 146 -2.26 -1.68 14.51
C ASP A 146 -3.04 -2.90 14.03
N ASP A 147 -3.13 -3.92 14.90
CA ASP A 147 -3.68 -5.22 14.58
C ASP A 147 -2.93 -5.86 13.37
N HIS A 148 -3.61 -6.12 12.28
CA HIS A 148 -3.03 -6.69 11.06
C HIS A 148 -2.62 -5.62 10.01
N ILE A 149 -2.77 -4.32 10.33
CA ILE A 149 -2.41 -3.22 9.42
C ILE A 149 -1.12 -2.55 9.89
N TYR A 150 -0.21 -2.37 8.96
CA TYR A 150 1.10 -1.76 9.16
C TYR A 150 1.27 -0.61 8.19
N THR A 151 1.68 0.56 8.68
CA THR A 151 1.96 1.72 7.84
C THR A 151 3.36 2.23 8.10
N SER A 152 4.07 2.70 7.07
CA SER A 152 5.41 3.26 7.19
C SER A 152 5.49 4.69 6.67
N ALA A 153 6.40 5.47 7.25
CA ALA A 153 6.58 6.89 6.95
C ALA A 153 7.15 7.16 5.55
N GLY A 154 7.57 6.12 4.86
CA GLY A 154 7.93 6.17 3.46
C GLY A 154 9.39 6.02 3.16
N ILE A 155 9.63 5.97 1.97
CA ILE A 155 10.69 5.57 1.04
C ILE A 155 11.51 4.42 1.62
N THR A 156 12.56 4.67 2.38
CA THR A 156 13.43 3.62 2.94
C THR A 156 12.76 2.82 4.06
N THR A 157 11.86 3.43 4.83
CA THR A 157 11.14 2.73 5.91
C THR A 157 10.14 1.70 5.40
N GLY A 158 9.77 1.75 4.12
CA GLY A 158 9.04 0.67 3.45
C GLY A 158 9.86 -0.61 3.34
N ILE A 159 11.18 -0.49 3.17
CA ILE A 159 12.10 -1.63 3.17
C ILE A 159 12.18 -2.24 4.57
N ASP A 160 12.32 -1.41 5.62
CA ASP A 160 12.34 -1.88 7.01
C ASP A 160 11.06 -2.64 7.36
N LEU A 161 9.90 -2.11 6.92
CA LEU A 161 8.62 -2.77 7.12
C LEU A 161 8.51 -4.10 6.35
N ALA A 162 9.04 -4.16 5.12
CA ALA A 162 9.06 -5.40 4.34
C ALA A 162 9.97 -6.47 4.99
N LEU A 163 11.12 -6.06 5.54
CA LEU A 163 12.01 -6.94 6.30
C LEU A 163 11.32 -7.47 7.57
N LEU A 164 10.58 -6.61 8.29
CA LEU A 164 9.77 -7.07 9.43
C LEU A 164 8.74 -8.14 9.01
N PHE A 165 8.13 -7.98 7.84
CA PHE A 165 7.19 -8.99 7.31
C PHE A 165 7.86 -10.33 7.04
N VAL A 166 9.08 -10.32 6.52
CA VAL A 166 9.90 -11.53 6.30
C VAL A 166 10.30 -12.16 7.63
N GLU A 167 10.66 -11.36 8.63
CA GLU A 167 11.04 -11.83 9.96
C GLU A 167 9.86 -12.49 10.71
N GLU A 168 8.64 -11.98 10.53
CA GLU A 168 7.41 -12.55 11.12
C GLU A 168 6.97 -13.87 10.45
N ASP A 169 7.51 -14.23 9.28
CA ASP A 169 7.12 -15.40 8.46
C ASP A 169 8.01 -16.60 8.63
#